data_296b663daf651df124fc4e54c7bb02fd
#
_entry.id   296b663daf651df124fc4e54c7bb02fd
#
_cell.length_a   1.000
_cell.length_b   1.000
_cell.length_c   1.000
_cell.angle_alpha   90.00
_cell.angle_beta   90.00
_cell.angle_gamma   90.00
#
_symmetry.space_group_name_H-M   'P 1'
#
loop_
_entity.id
_entity.type
_entity.pdbx_description
1 polymer ?
#
loop_
_entity_poly.entity_id
_entity_poly.type
_entity_poly.pdbx_seq_one_letter_code
_entity_poly.pdbx_strand_id
1 'polypeptide(L)'
;MHYVEDVINVAKEEIGYFEKATDKDLDEKTLNVGDGHYTKYARDLDNIGFYNTCQNGIRDVFVPWCFVQAFGANVAKEICNIPTDACADYNSAIEYYGHLYHEPKIGDQVFFYDDKKNVSGTALVELVTNKLIYTIGLGIFGISRNCYELDDLSIAGYGRPKYDSVETIDGPATIIDIQKWLNEEFNSEIPLTGIYDKCTKEALVNAAKQVINVKSFKIFGVKDWSIIKRGSVGSGAQIVQAALICNGYSCGRFGANGYFNNDSVEALKRFQATHKMITDGLAGKAVMAILFE
;
A
#
# COMPACT_ATOMS: atom_id res chain seq x y z
N MET A 1 -5.62 6.28 10.48
CA MET A 1 -6.17 5.40 9.42
C MET A 1 -5.07 4.45 9.00
N HIS A 2 -5.41 3.15 8.89
CA HIS A 2 -4.44 2.05 8.75
C HIS A 2 -4.80 1.25 7.49
N TYR A 3 -4.09 1.51 6.40
CA TYR A 3 -4.45 1.00 5.09
C TYR A 3 -3.57 -0.19 4.68
N VAL A 4 -4.16 -1.09 3.91
CA VAL A 4 -3.49 -2.28 3.36
C VAL A 4 -2.20 -1.91 2.61
N GLU A 5 -2.23 -0.84 1.83
CA GLU A 5 -1.09 -0.39 1.03
C GLU A 5 0.11 -0.02 1.89
N ASP A 6 -0.10 0.47 3.10
CA ASP A 6 1.00 0.89 3.96
C ASP A 6 1.87 -0.31 4.37
N VAL A 7 1.25 -1.42 4.79
CA VAL A 7 1.98 -2.64 5.15
C VAL A 7 2.58 -3.34 3.94
N ILE A 8 1.87 -3.37 2.80
CA ILE A 8 2.39 -3.96 1.56
C ILE A 8 3.62 -3.21 1.07
N ASN A 9 3.67 -1.89 1.21
CA ASN A 9 4.82 -1.11 0.79
C ASN A 9 6.05 -1.34 1.66
N VAL A 10 5.87 -1.43 2.97
CA VAL A 10 6.94 -1.86 3.87
C VAL A 10 7.48 -3.22 3.44
N ALA A 11 6.60 -4.18 3.17
CA ALA A 11 7.03 -5.51 2.72
C ALA A 11 7.77 -5.47 1.38
N LYS A 12 7.33 -4.64 0.41
CA LYS A 12 8.00 -4.47 -0.89
C LYS A 12 9.41 -3.91 -0.76
N GLU A 13 9.61 -2.97 0.15
CA GLU A 13 10.93 -2.39 0.41
C GLU A 13 11.92 -3.43 0.93
N GLU A 14 11.46 -4.52 1.50
CA GLU A 14 12.31 -5.59 2.05
C GLU A 14 12.70 -6.69 1.04
N ILE A 15 12.12 -6.70 -0.14
CA ILE A 15 12.48 -7.69 -1.18
C ILE A 15 13.99 -7.67 -1.45
N GLY A 16 14.58 -8.87 -1.40
CA GLY A 16 16.03 -9.06 -1.52
C GLY A 16 16.79 -9.03 -0.20
N TYR A 17 16.10 -8.97 0.94
CA TYR A 17 16.74 -9.12 2.25
C TYR A 17 16.97 -10.59 2.58
N PHE A 18 18.19 -10.91 3.07
CA PHE A 18 18.60 -12.26 3.49
C PHE A 18 18.87 -12.32 4.99
N GLU A 19 18.64 -13.49 5.59
CA GLU A 19 19.11 -13.79 6.94
C GLU A 19 20.62 -13.65 7.04
N LYS A 20 21.11 -13.36 8.24
CA LYS A 20 22.50 -13.10 8.50
C LYS A 20 23.17 -14.26 9.28
N ALA A 21 24.43 -14.48 8.98
CA ALA A 21 25.24 -15.47 9.69
C ALA A 21 25.50 -15.06 11.14
N THR A 22 25.53 -13.75 11.43
CA THR A 22 25.77 -13.17 12.75
C THR A 22 24.89 -11.93 12.95
N ASP A 23 24.96 -11.33 14.13
CA ASP A 23 24.28 -10.09 14.50
C ASP A 23 24.87 -8.81 13.86
N LYS A 24 25.78 -8.95 12.89
CA LYS A 24 26.37 -7.83 12.16
C LYS A 24 25.63 -7.54 10.85
N ASP A 25 25.72 -6.29 10.40
CA ASP A 25 25.20 -5.84 9.11
C ASP A 25 23.69 -6.13 8.92
N LEU A 26 22.91 -6.11 10.01
CA LEU A 26 21.50 -6.45 10.00
C LEU A 26 20.66 -5.53 9.12
N ASP A 27 21.07 -4.28 8.94
CA ASP A 27 20.33 -3.30 8.12
C ASP A 27 20.65 -3.41 6.62
N GLU A 28 21.74 -4.10 6.28
CA GLU A 28 22.17 -4.31 4.90
C GLU A 28 21.50 -5.56 4.31
N LYS A 29 20.92 -5.47 3.12
CA LYS A 29 20.15 -6.58 2.55
C LYS A 29 20.98 -7.81 2.22
N THR A 30 22.19 -7.62 1.73
CA THR A 30 22.99 -8.66 1.09
C THR A 30 24.35 -8.93 1.76
N LEU A 31 24.73 -8.17 2.78
CA LEU A 31 25.94 -8.42 3.53
C LEU A 31 25.71 -9.45 4.63
N ASN A 32 26.78 -10.16 5.03
CA ASN A 32 26.79 -11.14 6.12
C ASN A 32 25.70 -12.22 6.01
N VAL A 33 25.36 -12.62 4.79
CA VAL A 33 24.31 -13.63 4.52
C VAL A 33 24.75 -14.99 5.06
N GLY A 34 23.84 -15.72 5.72
CA GLY A 34 24.08 -17.08 6.22
C GLY A 34 22.96 -17.57 7.14
N ASP A 35 23.09 -18.83 7.56
CA ASP A 35 22.06 -19.58 8.30
C ASP A 35 22.09 -19.34 9.82
N GLY A 36 22.53 -18.15 10.25
CA GLY A 36 22.58 -17.79 11.67
C GLY A 36 21.25 -17.35 12.25
N HIS A 37 20.22 -17.23 11.40
CA HIS A 37 18.87 -16.77 11.75
C HIS A 37 18.80 -15.34 12.33
N TYR A 38 19.87 -14.55 12.20
CA TYR A 38 19.85 -13.16 12.62
C TYR A 38 19.16 -12.29 11.59
N THR A 39 18.28 -11.41 12.05
CA THR A 39 17.54 -10.47 11.19
C THR A 39 17.36 -9.12 11.87
N LYS A 40 17.27 -8.05 11.10
CA LYS A 40 16.83 -6.75 11.64
C LYS A 40 15.40 -6.81 12.17
N TYR A 41 14.57 -7.69 11.62
CA TYR A 41 13.16 -7.84 12.02
C TYR A 41 13.06 -8.32 13.46
N ALA A 42 13.80 -9.37 13.82
CA ALA A 42 13.86 -9.87 15.19
C ALA A 42 14.43 -8.82 16.15
N ARG A 43 15.57 -8.20 15.79
CA ARG A 43 16.19 -7.12 16.58
C ARG A 43 15.21 -5.98 16.87
N ASP A 44 14.51 -5.49 15.85
CA ASP A 44 13.62 -4.34 15.99
C ASP A 44 12.40 -4.68 16.84
N LEU A 45 11.85 -5.89 16.71
CA LEU A 45 10.74 -6.37 17.52
C LEU A 45 11.16 -6.59 18.98
N ASP A 46 12.36 -7.13 19.21
CA ASP A 46 12.92 -7.27 20.57
C ASP A 46 13.14 -5.92 21.25
N ASN A 47 13.66 -4.93 20.52
CA ASN A 47 13.93 -3.58 21.03
C ASN A 47 12.66 -2.86 21.54
N ILE A 48 11.50 -3.22 21.02
CA ILE A 48 10.22 -2.66 21.49
C ILE A 48 9.47 -3.60 22.45
N GLY A 49 10.12 -4.69 22.88
CA GLY A 49 9.53 -5.67 23.80
C GLY A 49 8.37 -6.46 23.22
N PHE A 50 8.35 -6.63 21.90
CA PHE A 50 7.27 -7.30 21.20
C PHE A 50 7.42 -8.82 21.22
N TYR A 51 8.66 -9.29 21.13
CA TYR A 51 9.04 -10.70 21.20
C TYR A 51 10.37 -10.86 21.93
N ASN A 52 10.59 -12.04 22.45
CA ASN A 52 11.94 -12.47 22.88
C ASN A 52 12.51 -13.37 21.76
N THR A 53 12.87 -12.75 20.64
CA THR A 53 13.01 -13.44 19.36
C THR A 53 14.40 -13.40 18.74
N CYS A 54 15.42 -13.00 19.50
CA CYS A 54 16.77 -12.76 18.92
C CYS A 54 17.37 -13.92 18.08
N GLN A 55 16.67 -15.04 17.95
CA GLN A 55 17.06 -16.20 17.12
C GLN A 55 15.92 -16.77 16.27
N ASN A 56 14.79 -16.08 16.12
CA ASN A 56 13.75 -16.54 15.22
C ASN A 56 14.04 -16.05 13.79
N GLY A 57 14.07 -16.99 12.87
CA GLY A 57 14.29 -16.72 11.45
C GLY A 57 13.22 -15.80 10.85
N ILE A 58 13.45 -15.34 9.63
CA ILE A 58 12.56 -14.46 8.88
C ILE A 58 11.10 -14.92 8.90
N ARG A 59 10.85 -16.24 8.94
CA ARG A 59 9.53 -16.85 8.77
C ARG A 59 8.49 -16.29 9.73
N ASP A 60 8.89 -16.06 10.98
CA ASP A 60 7.98 -15.75 12.08
C ASP A 60 7.85 -14.26 12.34
N VAL A 61 8.91 -13.51 12.04
CA VAL A 61 9.05 -12.11 12.45
C VAL A 61 8.80 -11.11 11.33
N PHE A 62 8.88 -11.51 10.07
CA PHE A 62 8.80 -10.59 8.94
C PHE A 62 7.43 -9.88 8.83
N VAL A 63 6.34 -10.66 8.82
CA VAL A 63 4.99 -10.08 8.67
C VAL A 63 4.64 -9.19 9.87
N PRO A 64 4.81 -9.64 11.15
CA PRO A 64 4.65 -8.77 12.31
C PRO A 64 5.47 -7.48 12.23
N TRP A 65 6.74 -7.58 11.84
CA TRP A 65 7.59 -6.42 11.69
C TRP A 65 7.05 -5.42 10.65
N CYS A 66 6.54 -5.91 9.51
CA CYS A 66 5.93 -5.04 8.50
C CYS A 66 4.75 -4.25 9.08
N PHE A 67 3.90 -4.87 9.90
CA PHE A 67 2.79 -4.18 10.55
C PHE A 67 3.28 -3.14 11.57
N VAL A 68 4.31 -3.47 12.34
CA VAL A 68 4.90 -2.53 13.30
C VAL A 68 5.52 -1.32 12.59
N GLN A 69 6.23 -1.54 11.49
CA GLN A 69 6.80 -0.44 10.71
C GLN A 69 5.74 0.43 10.05
N ALA A 70 4.66 -0.17 9.56
CA ALA A 70 3.58 0.55 8.92
C ALA A 70 2.74 1.39 9.89
N PHE A 71 2.46 0.86 11.08
CA PHE A 71 1.42 1.41 11.96
C PHE A 71 1.89 1.72 13.39
N GLY A 72 3.09 1.30 13.76
CA GLY A 72 3.58 1.33 15.14
C GLY A 72 3.06 0.17 15.99
N ALA A 73 3.77 -0.16 17.06
CA ALA A 73 3.56 -1.37 17.86
C ALA A 73 2.14 -1.52 18.43
N ASN A 74 1.55 -0.44 18.96
CA ASN A 74 0.22 -0.51 19.59
C ASN A 74 -0.86 -0.83 18.57
N VAL A 75 -0.83 -0.15 17.43
CA VAL A 75 -1.82 -0.33 16.36
C VAL A 75 -1.64 -1.70 15.68
N ALA A 76 -0.40 -2.12 15.45
CA ALA A 76 -0.11 -3.44 14.90
C ALA A 76 -0.72 -4.56 15.76
N LYS A 77 -0.67 -4.44 17.08
CA LYS A 77 -1.34 -5.35 18.02
C LYS A 77 -2.84 -5.43 17.81
N GLU A 78 -3.48 -4.30 17.57
CA GLU A 78 -4.94 -4.22 17.41
C GLU A 78 -5.40 -4.74 16.05
N ILE A 79 -4.61 -4.53 15.00
CA ILE A 79 -4.98 -4.85 13.62
C ILE A 79 -4.75 -6.30 13.27
N CYS A 80 -3.55 -6.80 13.54
CA CYS A 80 -3.13 -8.14 13.13
C CYS A 80 -2.97 -9.11 14.29
N ASN A 81 -3.37 -8.66 15.48
CA ASN A 81 -3.42 -9.51 16.64
C ASN A 81 -2.09 -10.22 16.96
N ILE A 82 -1.00 -9.53 16.93
CA ILE A 82 0.31 -10.08 17.23
C ILE A 82 0.40 -10.39 18.72
N PRO A 83 0.64 -11.65 19.11
CA PRO A 83 0.78 -12.03 20.51
C PRO A 83 1.94 -11.26 21.16
N THR A 84 1.78 -10.87 22.42
CA THR A 84 2.80 -10.11 23.16
C THR A 84 3.81 -10.99 23.87
N ASP A 85 3.57 -12.27 23.97
CA ASP A 85 4.32 -13.19 24.81
C ASP A 85 4.89 -14.35 23.99
N ALA A 86 6.17 -14.27 23.76
CA ALA A 86 6.99 -15.35 23.24
C ALA A 86 6.72 -15.82 21.81
N CYS A 87 7.68 -16.51 21.26
CA CYS A 87 7.67 -17.26 20.02
C CYS A 87 6.32 -17.23 19.33
N ALA A 88 6.17 -16.44 18.30
CA ALA A 88 4.95 -16.43 17.49
C ALA A 88 4.77 -17.81 16.88
N ASP A 89 4.25 -18.71 17.68
CA ASP A 89 3.73 -19.95 17.22
C ASP A 89 2.52 -19.58 16.33
N TYR A 90 2.50 -20.16 15.15
CA TYR A 90 1.44 -19.90 14.16
C TYR A 90 0.06 -20.23 14.71
N ASN A 91 -0.06 -21.17 15.67
CA ASN A 91 -1.29 -21.49 16.34
C ASN A 91 -1.80 -20.29 17.15
N SER A 92 -0.93 -19.58 17.86
CA SER A 92 -1.29 -18.35 18.57
C SER A 92 -1.77 -17.26 17.62
N ALA A 93 -1.14 -17.10 16.45
CA ALA A 93 -1.60 -16.15 15.43
C ALA A 93 -2.97 -16.56 14.87
N ILE A 94 -3.21 -17.84 14.64
CA ILE A 94 -4.50 -18.37 14.18
C ILE A 94 -5.57 -18.17 15.24
N GLU A 95 -5.31 -18.53 16.49
CA GLU A 95 -6.22 -18.31 17.62
C GLU A 95 -6.61 -16.85 17.76
N TYR A 96 -5.68 -15.98 17.47
CA TYR A 96 -5.88 -14.58 17.55
C TYR A 96 -6.77 -14.01 16.44
N TYR A 97 -6.69 -14.51 15.21
CA TYR A 97 -7.67 -14.18 14.16
C TYR A 97 -9.05 -14.83 14.44
N GLY A 98 -9.12 -15.80 15.35
CA GLY A 98 -10.34 -16.54 15.68
C GLY A 98 -10.73 -17.58 14.65
N HIS A 99 -10.47 -17.35 13.39
CA HIS A 99 -10.63 -18.30 12.28
C HIS A 99 -9.79 -17.86 11.07
N LEU A 100 -9.44 -18.81 10.22
CA LEU A 100 -8.82 -18.53 8.93
C LEU A 100 -9.88 -18.53 7.84
N TYR A 101 -9.77 -17.56 6.94
CA TYR A 101 -10.59 -17.52 5.74
C TYR A 101 -10.02 -18.45 4.67
N HIS A 102 -10.87 -18.95 3.78
CA HIS A 102 -10.46 -19.73 2.61
C HIS A 102 -10.28 -18.85 1.36
N GLU A 103 -10.97 -17.71 1.31
CA GLU A 103 -10.87 -16.77 0.22
C GLU A 103 -9.88 -15.64 0.58
N PRO A 104 -8.79 -15.48 -0.19
CA PRO A 104 -7.79 -14.45 0.08
C PRO A 104 -8.29 -13.06 -0.25
N LYS A 105 -7.80 -12.09 0.51
CA LYS A 105 -7.85 -10.66 0.15
C LYS A 105 -6.46 -10.06 0.20
N ILE A 106 -6.26 -8.98 -0.56
CA ILE A 106 -5.03 -8.19 -0.49
C ILE A 106 -4.84 -7.71 0.95
N GLY A 107 -3.64 -7.87 1.49
CA GLY A 107 -3.30 -7.54 2.86
C GLY A 107 -3.57 -8.63 3.89
N ASP A 108 -4.20 -9.74 3.52
CA ASP A 108 -4.32 -10.88 4.41
C ASP A 108 -2.94 -11.46 4.73
N GLN A 109 -2.79 -11.99 5.93
CA GLN A 109 -1.65 -12.84 6.31
C GLN A 109 -1.97 -14.27 5.91
N VAL A 110 -1.26 -14.83 4.94
CA VAL A 110 -1.39 -16.23 4.56
C VAL A 110 -0.52 -17.11 5.46
N PHE A 111 -1.06 -18.27 5.83
CA PHE A 111 -0.37 -19.30 6.59
C PHE A 111 -0.17 -20.55 5.73
N PHE A 112 1.00 -21.17 5.87
CA PHE A 112 1.39 -22.34 5.09
C PHE A 112 1.62 -23.56 5.97
N TYR A 113 1.32 -24.73 5.45
CA TYR A 113 1.63 -26.02 6.05
C TYR A 113 3.05 -26.47 5.70
N ASP A 114 3.69 -27.17 6.66
CA ASP A 114 4.84 -28.03 6.39
C ASP A 114 4.40 -29.41 5.84
N ASP A 115 5.38 -30.27 5.57
CA ASP A 115 5.13 -31.63 5.09
C ASP A 115 4.34 -32.50 6.10
N LYS A 116 4.32 -32.12 7.37
CA LYS A 116 3.60 -32.80 8.45
C LYS A 116 2.22 -32.20 8.74
N LYS A 117 1.80 -31.25 7.92
CA LYS A 117 0.55 -30.49 8.09
C LYS A 117 0.50 -29.61 9.36
N ASN A 118 1.66 -29.24 9.91
CA ASN A 118 1.72 -28.16 10.89
C ASN A 118 1.87 -26.83 10.16
N VAL A 119 1.32 -25.76 10.71
CA VAL A 119 1.56 -24.42 10.16
C VAL A 119 3.01 -24.03 10.47
N SER A 120 3.78 -23.70 9.45
CA SER A 120 5.23 -23.49 9.54
C SER A 120 5.75 -22.28 8.78
N GLY A 121 4.88 -21.46 8.24
CA GLY A 121 5.28 -20.26 7.52
C GLY A 121 4.14 -19.30 7.31
N THR A 122 4.49 -18.04 7.12
CA THR A 122 3.54 -16.98 6.82
C THR A 122 4.10 -15.98 5.83
N ALA A 123 3.22 -15.30 5.10
CA ALA A 123 3.56 -14.21 4.20
C ALA A 123 2.40 -13.21 4.12
N LEU A 124 2.64 -12.05 3.51
CA LEU A 124 1.64 -11.04 3.26
C LEU A 124 1.09 -11.16 1.83
N VAL A 125 -0.23 -11.21 1.66
CA VAL A 125 -0.88 -11.27 0.33
C VAL A 125 -0.78 -9.90 -0.32
N GLU A 126 -0.02 -9.80 -1.42
CA GLU A 126 0.19 -8.56 -2.20
C GLU A 126 -0.89 -8.37 -3.27
N LEU A 127 -1.29 -9.45 -3.94
CA LEU A 127 -2.22 -9.41 -5.06
C LEU A 127 -3.03 -10.70 -5.13
N VAL A 128 -4.29 -10.58 -5.47
CA VAL A 128 -5.20 -11.70 -5.74
C VAL A 128 -5.74 -11.58 -7.16
N THR A 129 -5.68 -12.65 -7.91
CA THR A 129 -6.27 -12.79 -9.24
C THR A 129 -7.35 -13.88 -9.21
N ASN A 130 -7.99 -14.15 -10.33
CA ASN A 130 -8.97 -15.22 -10.44
C ASN A 130 -8.40 -16.65 -10.36
N LYS A 131 -7.07 -16.81 -10.32
CA LYS A 131 -6.40 -18.12 -10.25
C LYS A 131 -5.26 -18.18 -9.26
N LEU A 132 -4.60 -17.06 -9.01
CA LEU A 132 -3.33 -16.99 -8.29
C LEU A 132 -3.38 -15.96 -7.19
N ILE A 133 -2.61 -16.21 -6.13
CA ILE A 133 -2.18 -15.19 -5.18
C ILE A 133 -0.69 -14.91 -5.35
N TYR A 134 -0.33 -13.66 -5.15
CA TYR A 134 1.06 -13.23 -5.02
C TYR A 134 1.30 -12.77 -3.61
N THR A 135 2.38 -13.22 -3.01
CA THR A 135 2.70 -12.95 -1.62
C THR A 135 4.10 -12.38 -1.50
N ILE A 136 4.34 -11.61 -0.44
CA ILE A 136 5.68 -11.19 -0.04
C ILE A 136 6.00 -11.85 1.29
N GLY A 137 7.09 -12.61 1.32
CA GLY A 137 7.54 -13.34 2.49
C GLY A 137 8.83 -14.10 2.21
N LEU A 138 9.21 -15.00 3.11
CA LEU A 138 10.40 -15.81 2.91
C LEU A 138 10.22 -16.75 1.72
N GLY A 139 11.10 -16.61 0.75
CA GLY A 139 11.27 -17.53 -0.38
C GLY A 139 12.59 -18.30 -0.24
N ILE A 140 13.00 -18.96 -1.33
CA ILE A 140 14.26 -19.73 -1.38
C ILE A 140 15.48 -18.81 -1.17
N PHE A 141 15.37 -17.57 -1.61
CA PHE A 141 16.46 -16.58 -1.59
C PHE A 141 16.07 -15.34 -0.78
N GLY A 142 15.75 -15.51 0.52
CA GLY A 142 15.36 -14.41 1.39
C GLY A 142 13.95 -13.89 1.13
N ILE A 143 13.68 -12.64 1.50
CA ILE A 143 12.37 -12.02 1.24
C ILE A 143 12.17 -11.81 -0.26
N SER A 144 11.10 -12.40 -0.78
CA SER A 144 10.78 -12.38 -2.22
C SER A 144 9.28 -12.37 -2.47
N ARG A 145 8.91 -12.09 -3.72
CA ARG A 145 7.57 -12.40 -4.22
C ARG A 145 7.47 -13.87 -4.53
N ASN A 146 6.44 -14.49 -4.01
CA ASN A 146 6.09 -15.87 -4.30
C ASN A 146 4.69 -15.90 -4.93
N CYS A 147 4.39 -16.96 -5.67
CA CYS A 147 3.12 -17.12 -6.38
C CYS A 147 2.58 -18.52 -6.11
N TYR A 148 1.28 -18.61 -5.77
CA TYR A 148 0.58 -19.87 -5.48
C TYR A 148 -0.76 -19.89 -6.20
N GLU A 149 -1.25 -21.08 -6.52
CA GLU A 149 -2.63 -21.27 -6.96
C GLU A 149 -3.59 -21.03 -5.78
N LEU A 150 -4.85 -20.63 -6.07
CA LEU A 150 -5.83 -20.38 -5.00
C LEU A 150 -6.21 -21.62 -4.20
N ASP A 151 -6.06 -22.79 -4.81
CA ASP A 151 -6.32 -24.12 -4.23
C ASP A 151 -5.05 -24.89 -3.85
N ASP A 152 -3.92 -24.19 -3.73
CA ASP A 152 -2.64 -24.79 -3.34
C ASP A 152 -2.76 -25.43 -1.95
N LEU A 153 -2.49 -26.74 -1.89
CA LEU A 153 -2.63 -27.56 -0.67
C LEU A 153 -1.63 -27.22 0.44
N SER A 154 -0.62 -26.42 0.12
CA SER A 154 0.30 -25.87 1.12
C SER A 154 -0.32 -24.71 1.92
N ILE A 155 -1.40 -24.10 1.45
CA ILE A 155 -2.07 -23.01 2.13
C ILE A 155 -2.99 -23.53 3.23
N ALA A 156 -2.74 -23.12 4.48
CA ALA A 156 -3.59 -23.43 5.62
C ALA A 156 -4.82 -22.51 5.68
N GLY A 157 -4.68 -21.29 5.22
CA GLY A 157 -5.72 -20.27 5.17
C GLY A 157 -5.20 -18.87 5.39
N TYR A 158 -6.12 -17.91 5.53
CA TYR A 158 -5.82 -16.48 5.55
C TYR A 158 -6.33 -15.83 6.83
N GLY A 159 -5.43 -15.27 7.63
CA GLY A 159 -5.76 -14.37 8.73
C GLY A 159 -6.04 -12.98 8.15
N ARG A 160 -7.13 -12.35 8.59
CA ARG A 160 -7.55 -11.06 8.05
C ARG A 160 -7.35 -9.94 9.05
N PRO A 161 -6.32 -9.11 8.87
CA PRO A 161 -6.09 -7.96 9.72
C PRO A 161 -7.25 -6.95 9.63
N LYS A 162 -7.51 -6.26 10.73
CA LYS A 162 -8.58 -5.26 10.83
C LYS A 162 -8.06 -3.90 10.34
N TYR A 163 -7.85 -3.78 9.04
CA TYR A 163 -7.56 -2.48 8.45
C TYR A 163 -8.76 -1.54 8.58
N ASP A 164 -8.50 -0.24 8.64
CA ASP A 164 -9.56 0.73 8.47
C ASP A 164 -10.19 0.51 7.09
N SER A 165 -11.48 0.25 7.08
CA SER A 165 -12.23 0.16 5.83
C SER A 165 -12.27 1.56 5.20
N VAL A 166 -11.32 1.84 4.30
CA VAL A 166 -11.72 2.63 3.16
C VAL A 166 -12.63 1.68 2.39
N GLU A 167 -13.92 1.98 2.32
CA GLU A 167 -14.68 1.50 1.19
C GLU A 167 -13.89 1.98 -0.01
N THR A 168 -13.08 1.08 -0.60
CA THR A 168 -12.40 1.35 -1.86
C THR A 168 -13.49 1.29 -2.92
N ILE A 169 -14.29 2.34 -2.96
CA ILE A 169 -15.12 2.61 -4.12
C ILE A 169 -14.11 2.83 -5.22
N ASP A 170 -14.14 1.96 -6.23
CA ASP A 170 -13.34 2.16 -7.44
C ASP A 170 -13.72 3.54 -7.99
N GLY A 171 -12.75 4.43 -8.02
CA GLY A 171 -12.94 5.75 -8.60
C GLY A 171 -12.81 5.70 -10.13
N PRO A 172 -13.14 6.79 -10.82
CA PRO A 172 -12.99 6.87 -12.26
C PRO A 172 -11.53 6.59 -12.66
N ALA A 173 -11.32 5.60 -13.53
CA ALA A 173 -10.00 5.13 -13.93
C ALA A 173 -9.63 5.50 -15.37
N THR A 174 -10.62 5.88 -16.18
CA THR A 174 -10.45 6.33 -17.57
C THR A 174 -10.97 7.75 -17.76
N ILE A 175 -10.61 8.39 -18.87
CA ILE A 175 -11.09 9.74 -19.18
C ILE A 175 -12.63 9.76 -19.29
N ILE A 176 -13.24 8.74 -19.89
CA ILE A 176 -14.70 8.66 -20.00
C ILE A 176 -15.37 8.51 -18.63
N ASP A 177 -14.76 7.76 -17.70
CA ASP A 177 -15.28 7.63 -16.33
C ASP A 177 -15.15 8.95 -15.58
N ILE A 178 -14.04 9.68 -15.80
CA ILE A 178 -13.86 11.03 -15.25
C ILE A 178 -14.89 12.01 -15.81
N GLN A 179 -15.20 11.94 -17.09
CA GLN A 179 -16.25 12.77 -17.71
C GLN A 179 -17.63 12.47 -17.11
N LYS A 180 -17.98 11.19 -16.90
CA LYS A 180 -19.21 10.79 -16.20
C LYS A 180 -19.24 11.33 -14.77
N TRP A 181 -18.17 11.12 -14.01
CA TRP A 181 -18.03 11.60 -12.64
C TRP A 181 -18.17 13.14 -12.54
N LEU A 182 -17.54 13.88 -13.47
CA LEU A 182 -17.68 15.34 -13.54
C LEU A 182 -19.13 15.79 -13.81
N ASN A 183 -19.86 15.05 -14.66
CA ASN A 183 -21.27 15.33 -14.92
C ASN A 183 -22.16 15.01 -13.72
N GLU A 184 -21.90 13.89 -13.04
CA GLU A 184 -22.70 13.41 -11.91
C GLU A 184 -22.47 14.27 -10.65
N GLU A 185 -21.22 14.54 -10.29
CA GLU A 185 -20.85 15.19 -9.03
C GLU A 185 -20.81 16.73 -9.13
N PHE A 186 -20.51 17.27 -10.33
CA PHE A 186 -20.27 18.72 -10.51
C PHE A 186 -21.24 19.36 -11.53
N ASN A 187 -22.21 18.60 -12.06
CA ASN A 187 -23.16 19.06 -13.08
C ASN A 187 -22.47 19.76 -14.26
N SER A 188 -21.38 19.15 -14.77
CA SER A 188 -20.53 19.79 -15.76
C SER A 188 -21.13 19.78 -17.17
N GLU A 189 -22.10 18.88 -17.45
CA GLU A 189 -22.81 18.72 -18.73
C GLU A 189 -21.88 18.59 -19.95
N ILE A 190 -20.73 17.94 -19.77
CA ILE A 190 -19.73 17.75 -20.83
C ILE A 190 -20.01 16.46 -21.63
N PRO A 191 -19.63 16.41 -22.94
CA PRO A 191 -19.73 15.20 -23.74
C PRO A 191 -18.84 14.07 -23.21
N LEU A 192 -19.35 12.82 -23.30
CA LEU A 192 -18.61 11.61 -22.92
C LEU A 192 -17.79 11.10 -24.11
N THR A 193 -16.70 11.77 -24.42
CA THR A 193 -15.86 11.49 -25.60
C THR A 193 -14.74 10.48 -25.33
N GLY A 194 -14.36 10.28 -24.08
CA GLY A 194 -13.17 9.53 -23.70
C GLY A 194 -11.85 10.23 -24.06
N ILE A 195 -11.92 11.51 -24.45
CA ILE A 195 -10.75 12.33 -24.85
C ILE A 195 -10.60 13.47 -23.83
N TYR A 196 -9.36 13.73 -23.42
CA TYR A 196 -9.04 14.91 -22.59
C TYR A 196 -9.00 16.17 -23.47
N ASP A 197 -10.19 16.63 -23.81
CA ASP A 197 -10.41 17.82 -24.62
C ASP A 197 -10.57 19.10 -23.76
N LYS A 198 -10.81 20.22 -24.42
CA LYS A 198 -10.98 21.51 -23.76
C LYS A 198 -12.17 21.50 -22.78
N CYS A 199 -13.29 20.85 -23.14
CA CYS A 199 -14.47 20.80 -22.28
C CYS A 199 -14.18 20.00 -20.99
N THR A 200 -13.54 18.85 -21.11
CA THR A 200 -13.13 18.02 -19.97
C THR A 200 -12.15 18.77 -19.06
N LYS A 201 -11.19 19.47 -19.66
CA LYS A 201 -10.20 20.28 -18.92
C LYS A 201 -10.88 21.42 -18.14
N GLU A 202 -11.75 22.19 -18.77
CA GLU A 202 -12.48 23.28 -18.14
C GLU A 202 -13.38 22.77 -17.00
N ALA A 203 -14.07 21.65 -17.20
CA ALA A 203 -14.88 21.01 -16.18
C ALA A 203 -14.04 20.57 -14.97
N LEU A 204 -12.90 19.92 -15.22
CA LEU A 204 -11.99 19.49 -14.16
C LEU A 204 -11.40 20.66 -13.37
N VAL A 205 -11.03 21.75 -14.06
CA VAL A 205 -10.58 23.01 -13.42
C VAL A 205 -11.68 23.62 -12.56
N ASN A 206 -12.94 23.61 -13.03
CA ASN A 206 -14.07 24.16 -12.29
C ASN A 206 -14.40 23.29 -11.04
N ALA A 207 -14.36 21.97 -11.18
CA ALA A 207 -14.50 21.04 -10.07
C ALA A 207 -13.40 21.28 -9.02
N ALA A 208 -12.14 21.43 -9.46
CA ALA A 208 -11.02 21.74 -8.60
C ALA A 208 -11.21 23.06 -7.85
N LYS A 209 -11.72 24.10 -8.50
CA LYS A 209 -12.03 25.38 -7.84
C LYS A 209 -13.11 25.23 -6.76
N GLN A 210 -14.12 24.41 -6.99
CA GLN A 210 -15.18 24.16 -6.01
C GLN A 210 -14.67 23.40 -4.79
N VAL A 211 -13.90 22.32 -5.02
CA VAL A 211 -13.43 21.42 -3.96
C VAL A 211 -12.31 22.05 -3.13
N ILE A 212 -11.39 22.73 -3.78
CA ILE A 212 -10.16 23.22 -3.16
C ILE A 212 -10.30 24.69 -2.76
N ASN A 213 -11.47 25.28 -3.02
CA ASN A 213 -11.80 26.69 -2.71
C ASN A 213 -10.77 27.70 -3.26
N VAL A 214 -10.26 27.46 -4.47
CA VAL A 214 -9.22 28.27 -5.11
C VAL A 214 -9.84 29.15 -6.19
N LYS A 215 -9.70 30.45 -6.07
CA LYS A 215 -10.17 31.42 -7.08
C LYS A 215 -9.41 31.35 -8.40
N SER A 216 -8.17 30.89 -8.38
CA SER A 216 -7.34 30.69 -9.57
C SER A 216 -6.06 29.93 -9.23
N PHE A 217 -5.64 28.96 -10.05
CA PHE A 217 -4.35 28.27 -9.92
C PHE A 217 -3.16 29.17 -10.30
N LYS A 218 -3.40 30.25 -11.05
CA LYS A 218 -2.36 31.21 -11.48
C LYS A 218 -1.94 32.23 -10.43
N ILE A 219 -2.65 32.33 -9.29
CA ILE A 219 -2.38 33.39 -8.33
C ILE A 219 -1.40 32.94 -7.25
N PHE A 220 -0.24 33.54 -7.24
CA PHE A 220 0.73 33.53 -6.15
C PHE A 220 0.11 34.22 -4.92
N GLY A 221 -0.25 33.46 -3.86
CA GLY A 221 -0.69 34.07 -2.61
C GLY A 221 -1.78 33.34 -1.81
N VAL A 222 -2.19 32.13 -2.17
CA VAL A 222 -3.16 31.37 -1.37
C VAL A 222 -2.47 30.82 -0.10
N LYS A 223 -2.87 31.29 1.07
CA LYS A 223 -2.25 30.95 2.36
C LYS A 223 -2.61 29.56 2.87
N ASP A 224 -3.73 28.95 2.44
CA ASP A 224 -4.31 27.74 3.04
C ASP A 224 -4.48 26.59 2.03
N TRP A 225 -3.44 26.32 1.27
CA TRP A 225 -3.41 25.16 0.40
C TRP A 225 -2.91 23.92 1.17
N SER A 226 -3.78 22.94 1.35
CA SER A 226 -3.36 21.64 1.84
C SER A 226 -2.60 20.89 0.73
N ILE A 227 -1.33 20.59 0.95
CA ILE A 227 -0.53 19.78 0.04
C ILE A 227 -1.13 18.38 -0.02
N ILE A 228 -1.52 17.93 -1.23
CA ILE A 228 -1.93 16.55 -1.44
C ILE A 228 -0.68 15.67 -1.49
N LYS A 229 -0.65 14.68 -0.64
CA LYS A 229 0.49 13.77 -0.45
C LYS A 229 -0.03 12.37 -0.12
N ARG A 230 0.86 11.41 -0.03
CA ARG A 230 0.53 10.07 0.45
C ARG A 230 -0.34 10.12 1.72
N GLY A 231 -1.44 9.37 1.71
CA GLY A 231 -2.41 9.33 2.80
C GLY A 231 -3.43 10.46 2.81
N SER A 232 -3.38 11.41 1.86
CA SER A 232 -4.45 12.40 1.70
C SER A 232 -5.74 11.74 1.25
N VAL A 233 -6.87 12.12 1.87
CA VAL A 233 -8.21 11.55 1.61
C VAL A 233 -9.19 12.64 1.26
N GLY A 234 -10.18 12.30 0.44
CA GLY A 234 -11.32 13.16 0.09
C GLY A 234 -11.24 13.77 -1.30
N SER A 235 -12.17 14.66 -1.59
CA SER A 235 -12.39 15.21 -2.93
C SER A 235 -11.16 15.93 -3.51
N GLY A 236 -10.32 16.54 -2.65
CA GLY A 236 -9.07 17.17 -3.10
C GLY A 236 -8.07 16.16 -3.68
N ALA A 237 -7.92 15.00 -3.02
CA ALA A 237 -7.10 13.90 -3.51
C ALA A 237 -7.68 13.34 -4.82
N GLN A 238 -9.00 13.16 -4.88
CA GLN A 238 -9.71 12.65 -6.06
C GLN A 238 -9.53 13.54 -7.28
N ILE A 239 -9.62 14.83 -7.11
CA ILE A 239 -9.40 15.82 -8.19
C ILE A 239 -7.96 15.74 -8.74
N VAL A 240 -6.97 15.62 -7.85
CA VAL A 240 -5.57 15.49 -8.29
C VAL A 240 -5.35 14.17 -9.03
N GLN A 241 -5.91 13.07 -8.53
CA GLN A 241 -5.85 11.77 -9.21
C GLN A 241 -6.53 11.84 -10.60
N ALA A 242 -7.72 12.44 -10.69
CA ALA A 242 -8.43 12.61 -11.96
C ALA A 242 -7.62 13.44 -12.96
N ALA A 243 -6.99 14.53 -12.50
CA ALA A 243 -6.12 15.34 -13.33
C ALA A 243 -4.87 14.57 -13.82
N LEU A 244 -4.24 13.77 -12.95
CA LEU A 244 -3.13 12.90 -13.33
C LEU A 244 -3.54 11.89 -14.41
N ILE A 245 -4.68 11.21 -14.24
CA ILE A 245 -5.21 10.25 -15.21
C ILE A 245 -5.50 10.93 -16.54
N CYS A 246 -6.14 12.09 -16.54
CA CYS A 246 -6.40 12.86 -17.75
C CYS A 246 -5.14 13.26 -18.49
N ASN A 247 -4.04 13.50 -17.77
CA ASN A 247 -2.72 13.79 -18.33
C ASN A 247 -1.90 12.52 -18.65
N GLY A 248 -2.50 11.33 -18.63
CA GLY A 248 -1.86 10.07 -19.01
C GLY A 248 -1.06 9.37 -17.90
N TYR A 249 -1.20 9.80 -16.66
CA TYR A 249 -0.53 9.19 -15.50
C TYR A 249 -1.52 8.36 -14.70
N SER A 250 -1.55 7.06 -14.93
CA SER A 250 -2.41 6.13 -14.20
C SER A 250 -2.15 6.16 -12.70
N CYS A 251 -3.20 6.29 -11.91
CA CYS A 251 -3.21 6.21 -10.45
C CYS A 251 -3.47 4.78 -9.94
N GLY A 252 -3.16 3.77 -10.77
CA GLY A 252 -3.31 2.38 -10.43
C GLY A 252 -4.73 1.85 -10.58
N ARG A 253 -4.97 0.67 -9.99
CA ARG A 253 -6.21 -0.09 -10.13
C ARG A 253 -7.46 0.67 -9.67
N PHE A 254 -7.33 1.45 -8.62
CA PHE A 254 -8.47 2.14 -7.99
C PHE A 254 -8.81 3.49 -8.61
N GLY A 255 -8.04 3.94 -9.60
CA GLY A 255 -8.29 5.20 -10.29
C GLY A 255 -8.31 6.41 -9.35
N ALA A 256 -9.20 7.36 -9.64
CA ALA A 256 -9.39 8.56 -8.82
C ALA A 256 -10.43 8.31 -7.71
N ASN A 257 -10.06 7.50 -6.73
CA ASN A 257 -10.95 7.08 -5.64
C ASN A 257 -10.95 8.03 -4.42
N GLY A 258 -10.17 9.11 -4.47
CA GLY A 258 -10.08 10.06 -3.37
C GLY A 258 -9.13 9.66 -2.24
N TYR A 259 -8.43 8.54 -2.37
CA TYR A 259 -7.33 8.16 -1.47
C TYR A 259 -5.99 8.22 -2.22
N PHE A 260 -5.13 9.14 -1.82
CA PHE A 260 -3.84 9.37 -2.48
C PHE A 260 -2.82 8.31 -2.01
N ASN A 261 -2.95 7.12 -2.57
CA ASN A 261 -2.12 5.96 -2.29
C ASN A 261 -0.76 6.03 -2.99
N ASN A 262 0.04 4.96 -2.92
CA ASN A 262 1.36 4.94 -3.56
C ASN A 262 1.29 4.98 -5.08
N ASP A 263 0.29 4.34 -5.71
CA ASP A 263 0.14 4.42 -7.16
C ASP A 263 -0.08 5.86 -7.60
N SER A 264 -0.87 6.63 -6.82
CA SER A 264 -1.09 8.06 -7.03
C SER A 264 0.19 8.86 -6.82
N VAL A 265 1.00 8.52 -5.80
CA VAL A 265 2.30 9.16 -5.56
C VAL A 265 3.27 8.89 -6.71
N GLU A 266 3.34 7.66 -7.19
CA GLU A 266 4.21 7.31 -8.33
C GLU A 266 3.73 7.94 -9.64
N ALA A 267 2.41 8.06 -9.84
CA ALA A 267 1.84 8.83 -10.95
C ALA A 267 2.28 10.31 -10.88
N LEU A 268 2.18 10.90 -9.69
CA LEU A 268 2.60 12.28 -9.44
C LEU A 268 4.11 12.48 -9.65
N LYS A 269 4.95 11.58 -9.16
CA LYS A 269 6.40 11.63 -9.38
C LYS A 269 6.75 11.54 -10.86
N ARG A 270 6.09 10.66 -11.63
CA ARG A 270 6.27 10.61 -13.10
C ARG A 270 5.85 11.92 -13.76
N PHE A 271 4.73 12.50 -13.35
CA PHE A 271 4.30 13.81 -13.81
C PHE A 271 5.36 14.88 -13.50
N GLN A 272 5.84 14.94 -12.26
CA GLN A 272 6.86 15.88 -11.82
C GLN A 272 8.15 15.74 -12.64
N ALA A 273 8.62 14.51 -12.85
CA ALA A 273 9.82 14.24 -13.66
C ALA A 273 9.67 14.72 -15.11
N THR A 274 8.52 14.43 -15.75
CA THR A 274 8.23 14.86 -17.12
C THR A 274 8.26 16.38 -17.25
N HIS A 275 7.79 17.10 -16.23
CA HIS A 275 7.73 18.56 -16.19
C HIS A 275 8.98 19.19 -15.53
N LYS A 276 10.07 18.43 -15.33
CA LYS A 276 11.34 18.89 -14.75
C LYS A 276 11.17 19.55 -13.37
N MET A 277 10.23 19.05 -12.58
CA MET A 277 9.98 19.47 -11.21
C MET A 277 10.75 18.60 -10.20
N ILE A 278 10.80 19.02 -8.94
CA ILE A 278 11.29 18.16 -7.86
C ILE A 278 10.34 16.97 -7.72
N THR A 279 10.86 15.75 -7.80
CA THR A 279 10.11 14.49 -7.77
C THR A 279 9.87 14.01 -6.34
N ASP A 280 9.24 14.83 -5.52
CA ASP A 280 8.99 14.57 -4.09
C ASP A 280 7.64 13.87 -3.82
N GLY A 281 6.79 13.72 -4.85
CA GLY A 281 5.46 13.14 -4.70
C GLY A 281 4.48 14.01 -3.91
N LEU A 282 4.75 15.31 -3.81
CA LEU A 282 3.89 16.30 -3.14
C LEU A 282 3.17 17.16 -4.17
N ALA A 283 1.84 17.10 -4.23
CA ALA A 283 1.06 17.99 -5.07
C ALA A 283 0.83 19.33 -4.37
N GLY A 284 1.86 20.12 -4.38
CA GLY A 284 1.84 21.50 -3.92
C GLY A 284 1.43 22.48 -5.01
N LYS A 285 1.51 23.78 -4.71
CA LYS A 285 1.08 24.89 -5.58
C LYS A 285 1.70 24.85 -6.98
N ALA A 286 3.00 24.56 -7.08
CA ALA A 286 3.70 24.50 -8.36
C ALA A 286 3.21 23.36 -9.25
N VAL A 287 2.96 22.18 -8.64
CA VAL A 287 2.38 21.03 -9.33
C VAL A 287 0.99 21.35 -9.85
N MET A 288 0.14 21.92 -8.98
CA MET A 288 -1.23 22.24 -9.35
C MET A 288 -1.33 23.25 -10.47
N ALA A 289 -0.42 24.25 -10.49
CA ALA A 289 -0.38 25.25 -11.57
C ALA A 289 -0.16 24.61 -12.94
N ILE A 290 0.69 23.57 -13.02
CA ILE A 290 0.99 22.88 -14.28
C ILE A 290 -0.06 21.79 -14.57
N LEU A 291 -0.51 21.07 -13.54
CA LEU A 291 -1.44 19.96 -13.71
C LEU A 291 -2.81 20.40 -14.25
N PHE A 292 -3.22 21.64 -13.94
CA PHE A 292 -4.50 22.21 -14.36
C PHE A 292 -4.33 23.33 -15.43
N GLU A 293 -3.13 23.54 -15.95
CA GLU A 293 -2.83 24.48 -17.05
C GLU A 293 -3.20 23.87 -18.41
#